data_35f7904028ca4bd82bc76dca8980eb67
#
_entry.id   35f7904028ca4bd82bc76dca8980eb67
#
_cell.length_a   1.000
_cell.length_b   1.000
_cell.length_c   1.000
_cell.angle_alpha   90.00
_cell.angle_beta   90.00
_cell.angle_gamma   90.00
#
_symmetry.space_group_name_H-M   'P 1'
#
loop_
_entity.id
_entity.type
_entity.pdbx_description
1 polymer ?
#
loop_
_entity_poly.entity_id
_entity_poly.type
_entity_poly.pdbx_seq_one_letter_code
_entity_poly.pdbx_strand_id
1 'polypeptide(L)'
;MDKDNYIVTVVVPVYNHERYIEQAIMSIYNQKTDYKYKVLIGEDKSTDNSREILKKLQKKLPENFIFLYREQNMGIQNFYDMYERITTKYYIVLEGDDFWCDDKKLQKQIEFIEKHPQYIGVSHWINIVDQNGNDSNVDRKEITGEYRFKDYKNGRMPGHTSSKLLKYEFFF
;
A
#
# COMPACT_ATOMS: atom_id res chain seq x y z
N MET A 1 7.40 -18.93 -5.10
CA MET A 1 6.31 -18.38 -5.94
C MET A 1 5.01 -18.66 -5.23
N ASP A 2 4.13 -17.66 -5.18
CA ASP A 2 2.81 -17.76 -4.56
C ASP A 2 1.97 -18.83 -5.25
N LYS A 3 1.43 -19.81 -4.48
CA LYS A 3 0.67 -20.95 -5.02
C LYS A 3 -0.60 -20.50 -5.75
N ASP A 4 -1.11 -19.31 -5.43
CA ASP A 4 -2.36 -18.76 -5.96
C ASP A 4 -2.15 -17.80 -7.14
N ASN A 5 -0.91 -17.68 -7.64
CA ASN A 5 -0.54 -16.83 -8.77
C ASN A 5 -0.76 -15.32 -8.55
N TYR A 6 -0.72 -14.86 -7.29
CA TYR A 6 -0.72 -13.42 -7.00
C TYR A 6 0.63 -12.79 -7.40
N ILE A 7 0.58 -11.64 -8.10
CA ILE A 7 1.78 -10.94 -8.56
C ILE A 7 2.21 -9.82 -7.60
N VAL A 8 1.26 -9.24 -6.88
CA VAL A 8 1.50 -8.13 -5.95
C VAL A 8 0.77 -8.33 -4.62
N THR A 9 1.42 -7.97 -3.53
CA THR A 9 0.83 -7.86 -2.20
C THR A 9 0.67 -6.38 -1.83
N VAL A 10 -0.54 -5.97 -1.48
CA VAL A 10 -0.81 -4.67 -0.86
C VAL A 10 -0.74 -4.85 0.65
N VAL A 11 0.13 -4.13 1.32
CA VAL A 11 0.33 -4.17 2.78
C VAL A 11 -0.32 -2.93 3.39
N VAL A 12 -1.26 -3.13 4.31
CA VAL A 12 -2.01 -2.05 4.96
C VAL A 12 -1.81 -2.12 6.48
N PRO A 13 -0.83 -1.41 7.05
CA PRO A 13 -0.70 -1.26 8.50
C PRO A 13 -1.81 -0.35 9.03
N VAL A 14 -2.44 -0.72 10.14
CA VAL A 14 -3.58 -0.01 10.72
C VAL A 14 -3.40 0.18 12.22
N TYR A 15 -3.40 1.43 12.68
CA TYR A 15 -3.47 1.77 14.09
C TYR A 15 -4.17 3.13 14.26
N ASN A 16 -5.39 3.12 14.83
CA ASN A 16 -6.21 4.33 15.09
C ASN A 16 -6.54 5.13 13.81
N HIS A 17 -7.05 4.45 12.78
CA HIS A 17 -7.45 5.04 11.51
C HIS A 17 -8.98 4.99 11.27
N GLU A 18 -9.82 5.04 12.31
CA GLU A 18 -11.28 4.85 12.19
C GLU A 18 -11.96 5.77 11.17
N ARG A 19 -11.40 6.97 10.95
CA ARG A 19 -11.95 7.95 10.01
C ARG A 19 -11.66 7.63 8.54
N TYR A 20 -10.60 6.87 8.27
CA TYR A 20 -10.03 6.73 6.93
C TYR A 20 -10.00 5.29 6.43
N ILE A 21 -9.92 4.32 7.34
CA ILE A 21 -9.61 2.92 6.99
C ILE A 21 -10.63 2.30 6.04
N GLU A 22 -11.91 2.64 6.13
CA GLU A 22 -12.92 2.13 5.19
C GLU A 22 -12.63 2.64 3.77
N GLN A 23 -12.33 3.94 3.62
CA GLN A 23 -11.97 4.54 2.33
C GLN A 23 -10.68 3.92 1.77
N ALA A 24 -9.66 3.73 2.61
CA ALA A 24 -8.40 3.09 2.23
C ALA A 24 -8.65 1.70 1.64
N ILE A 25 -9.34 0.83 2.37
CA ILE A 25 -9.63 -0.55 1.94
C ILE A 25 -10.50 -0.58 0.69
N MET A 26 -11.54 0.26 0.61
CA MET A 26 -12.41 0.32 -0.56
C MET A 26 -11.68 0.84 -1.80
N SER A 27 -10.67 1.71 -1.65
CA SER A 27 -9.85 2.18 -2.76
C SER A 27 -9.00 1.06 -3.38
N ILE A 28 -8.61 0.06 -2.59
CA ILE A 28 -7.94 -1.15 -3.08
C ILE A 28 -8.96 -2.10 -3.72
N TYR A 29 -10.09 -2.33 -3.06
CA TYR A 29 -11.14 -3.22 -3.56
C TYR A 29 -11.69 -2.80 -4.94
N ASN A 30 -11.78 -1.50 -5.18
CA ASN A 30 -12.28 -0.93 -6.43
C ASN A 30 -11.23 -0.89 -7.56
N GLN A 31 -10.04 -1.43 -7.36
CA GLN A 31 -9.01 -1.47 -8.42
C GLN A 31 -9.45 -2.36 -9.59
N LYS A 32 -9.33 -1.81 -10.79
CA LYS A 32 -9.59 -2.49 -12.07
C LYS A 32 -8.26 -2.95 -12.66
N THR A 33 -7.98 -4.23 -12.53
CA THR A 33 -6.72 -4.82 -13.00
C THR A 33 -6.92 -6.27 -13.44
N ASP A 34 -6.19 -6.68 -14.46
CA ASP A 34 -6.12 -8.08 -14.93
C ASP A 34 -5.13 -8.91 -14.07
N TYR A 35 -4.34 -8.25 -13.24
CA TYR A 35 -3.37 -8.91 -12.37
C TYR A 35 -4.00 -9.36 -11.06
N LYS A 36 -3.71 -10.59 -10.67
CA LYS A 36 -4.12 -11.09 -9.35
C LYS A 36 -3.29 -10.42 -8.25
N TYR A 37 -3.96 -9.89 -7.25
CA TYR A 37 -3.33 -9.28 -6.10
C TYR A 37 -3.93 -9.80 -4.79
N LYS A 38 -3.17 -9.74 -3.71
CA LYS A 38 -3.65 -9.99 -2.35
C LYS A 38 -3.38 -8.78 -1.46
N VAL A 39 -4.15 -8.66 -0.40
CA VAL A 39 -4.08 -7.56 0.56
C VAL A 39 -3.83 -8.12 1.95
N LEU A 40 -2.76 -7.69 2.60
CA LEU A 40 -2.47 -7.99 3.99
C LEU A 40 -2.82 -6.77 4.83
N ILE A 41 -3.78 -6.89 5.74
CA ILE A 41 -4.25 -5.81 6.61
C ILE A 41 -3.83 -6.16 8.02
N GLY A 42 -2.87 -5.42 8.58
CA GLY A 42 -2.34 -5.63 9.92
C GLY A 42 -2.93 -4.65 10.91
N GLU A 43 -4.01 -5.03 11.58
CA GLU A 43 -4.66 -4.22 12.60
C GLU A 43 -3.93 -4.38 13.94
N ASP A 44 -3.28 -3.31 14.40
CA ASP A 44 -2.28 -3.32 15.48
C ASP A 44 -2.87 -2.95 16.85
N LYS A 45 -3.99 -3.58 17.22
CA LYS A 45 -4.66 -3.36 18.51
C LYS A 45 -5.07 -1.88 18.68
N SER A 46 -5.77 -1.34 17.70
CA SER A 46 -6.32 0.02 17.75
C SER A 46 -7.20 0.23 18.98
N THR A 47 -7.18 1.44 19.50
CA THR A 47 -7.99 1.87 20.67
C THR A 47 -9.26 2.61 20.24
N ASP A 48 -9.39 2.94 18.95
CA ASP A 48 -10.58 3.51 18.32
C ASP A 48 -11.44 2.42 17.65
N ASN A 49 -12.38 2.80 16.77
CA ASN A 49 -13.27 1.87 16.09
C ASN A 49 -12.66 1.18 14.85
N SER A 50 -11.36 1.38 14.53
CA SER A 50 -10.71 0.80 13.34
C SER A 50 -10.94 -0.71 13.24
N ARG A 51 -10.72 -1.46 14.33
CA ARG A 51 -10.90 -2.91 14.38
C ARG A 51 -12.33 -3.34 14.06
N GLU A 52 -13.33 -2.65 14.59
CA GLU A 52 -14.73 -2.99 14.35
C GLU A 52 -15.16 -2.68 12.91
N ILE A 53 -14.62 -1.61 12.31
CA ILE A 53 -14.82 -1.28 10.90
C ILE A 53 -14.23 -2.40 10.03
N LEU A 54 -12.99 -2.82 10.29
CA LEU A 54 -12.33 -3.90 9.55
C LEU A 54 -13.08 -5.23 9.67
N LYS A 55 -13.60 -5.60 10.85
CA LYS A 55 -14.43 -6.81 11.02
C LYS A 55 -15.72 -6.77 10.19
N LYS A 56 -16.31 -5.59 10.01
CA LYS A 56 -17.49 -5.42 9.14
C LYS A 56 -17.12 -5.57 7.66
N LEU A 57 -15.99 -4.98 7.25
CA LEU A 57 -15.47 -5.08 5.88
C LEU A 57 -15.07 -6.51 5.53
N GLN A 58 -14.43 -7.24 6.44
CA GLN A 58 -14.01 -8.63 6.25
C GLN A 58 -15.18 -9.55 5.83
N LYS A 59 -16.39 -9.28 6.30
CA LYS A 59 -17.59 -10.08 5.94
C LYS A 59 -18.06 -9.85 4.50
N LYS A 60 -17.59 -8.80 3.85
CA LYS A 60 -18.03 -8.35 2.52
C LYS A 60 -16.95 -8.49 1.46
N LEU A 61 -15.69 -8.54 1.86
CA LEU A 61 -14.55 -8.57 0.97
C LEU A 61 -14.17 -10.01 0.59
N PRO A 62 -13.59 -10.22 -0.60
CA PRO A 62 -13.16 -11.53 -1.05
C PRO A 62 -11.95 -12.06 -0.25
N GLU A 63 -11.68 -13.35 -0.36
CA GLU A 63 -10.66 -14.08 0.43
C GLU A 63 -9.22 -13.62 0.21
N ASN A 64 -8.92 -12.92 -0.89
CA ASN A 64 -7.61 -12.31 -1.11
C ASN A 64 -7.33 -11.09 -0.21
N PHE A 65 -8.31 -10.64 0.58
CA PHE A 65 -8.15 -9.66 1.66
C PHE A 65 -7.94 -10.42 2.98
N ILE A 66 -6.70 -10.45 3.46
CA ILE A 66 -6.26 -11.21 4.64
C ILE A 66 -6.12 -10.26 5.82
N PHE A 67 -6.86 -10.51 6.88
CA PHE A 67 -6.90 -9.66 8.07
C PHE A 67 -6.09 -10.30 9.20
N LEU A 68 -5.13 -9.56 9.73
CA LEU A 68 -4.27 -9.93 10.85
C LEU A 68 -4.63 -9.04 12.05
N TYR A 69 -5.37 -9.57 13.01
CA TYR A 69 -5.75 -8.84 14.23
C TYR A 69 -4.75 -9.13 15.33
N ARG A 70 -4.03 -8.12 15.79
CA ARG A 70 -3.03 -8.28 16.85
C ARG A 70 -3.67 -8.30 18.23
N GLU A 71 -3.12 -9.12 19.14
CA GLU A 71 -3.56 -9.18 20.53
C GLU A 71 -2.98 -8.06 21.39
N GLN A 72 -1.86 -7.48 20.95
CA GLN A 72 -1.21 -6.31 21.55
C GLN A 72 -0.72 -5.36 20.45
N ASN A 73 -0.51 -4.10 20.79
CA ASN A 73 0.13 -3.16 19.88
C ASN A 73 1.60 -3.55 19.69
N MET A 74 1.99 -3.81 18.46
CA MET A 74 3.33 -4.27 18.08
C MET A 74 4.18 -3.13 17.48
N GLY A 75 3.55 -2.00 17.12
CA GLY A 75 4.23 -0.89 16.47
C GLY A 75 4.92 -1.33 15.18
N ILE A 76 6.19 -0.97 15.03
CA ILE A 76 6.97 -1.31 13.82
C ILE A 76 7.07 -2.83 13.57
N GLN A 77 6.97 -3.66 14.60
CA GLN A 77 7.02 -5.12 14.44
C GLN A 77 5.79 -5.65 13.70
N ASN A 78 4.64 -4.98 13.79
CA ASN A 78 3.47 -5.32 12.97
C ASN A 78 3.79 -5.21 11.48
N PHE A 79 4.51 -4.15 11.08
CA PHE A 79 4.95 -3.96 9.70
C PHE A 79 5.92 -5.07 9.25
N TYR A 80 6.93 -5.39 10.07
CA TYR A 80 7.89 -6.45 9.75
C TYR A 80 7.23 -7.82 9.63
N ASP A 81 6.31 -8.18 10.53
CA ASP A 81 5.57 -9.45 10.43
C ASP A 81 4.72 -9.53 9.14
N MET A 82 4.07 -8.44 8.74
CA MET A 82 3.37 -8.42 7.47
C MET A 82 4.32 -8.55 6.28
N TYR A 83 5.47 -7.92 6.38
CA TYR A 83 6.48 -7.93 5.33
C TYR A 83 7.05 -9.34 5.09
N GLU A 84 7.33 -10.09 6.15
CA GLU A 84 7.79 -11.49 6.07
C GLU A 84 6.75 -12.43 5.44
N ARG A 85 5.47 -12.04 5.40
CA ARG A 85 4.39 -12.79 4.76
C ARG A 85 4.22 -12.49 3.27
N ILE A 86 5.02 -11.58 2.71
CA ILE A 86 5.01 -11.30 1.27
C ILE A 86 5.68 -12.45 0.54
N THR A 87 4.95 -13.05 -0.39
CA THR A 87 5.44 -14.15 -1.25
C THR A 87 5.36 -13.79 -2.73
N THR A 88 4.87 -12.60 -3.02
CA THR A 88 4.64 -12.09 -4.38
C THR A 88 5.88 -11.37 -4.93
N LYS A 89 5.93 -11.23 -6.26
CA LYS A 89 7.03 -10.55 -6.96
C LYS A 89 7.13 -9.07 -6.57
N TYR A 90 5.97 -8.43 -6.36
CA TYR A 90 5.87 -7.01 -6.03
C TYR A 90 5.12 -6.80 -4.72
N TYR A 91 5.34 -5.65 -4.12
CA TYR A 91 4.54 -5.18 -3.02
C TYR A 91 4.31 -3.67 -3.09
N ILE A 92 3.25 -3.22 -2.43
CA ILE A 92 2.89 -1.83 -2.21
C ILE A 92 2.49 -1.70 -0.75
N VAL A 93 2.91 -0.62 -0.08
CA VAL A 93 2.35 -0.23 1.21
C VAL A 93 1.29 0.84 0.95
N LEU A 94 0.10 0.67 1.52
CA LEU A 94 -0.90 1.73 1.64
C LEU A 94 -1.12 2.00 3.13
N GLU A 95 -0.74 3.16 3.61
CA GLU A 95 -1.01 3.56 5.00
C GLU A 95 -2.52 3.71 5.20
N GLY A 96 -3.03 3.28 6.37
CA GLY A 96 -4.48 3.16 6.58
C GLY A 96 -5.24 4.48 6.64
N ASP A 97 -4.55 5.61 6.60
CA ASP A 97 -5.06 6.98 6.48
C ASP A 97 -4.91 7.58 5.07
N ASP A 98 -4.34 6.83 4.13
CA ASP A 98 -4.24 7.17 2.72
C ASP A 98 -5.28 6.41 1.87
N PHE A 99 -5.55 6.87 0.66
CA PHE A 99 -6.39 6.15 -0.31
C PHE A 99 -5.92 6.38 -1.75
N TRP A 100 -6.25 5.44 -2.63
CA TRP A 100 -5.96 5.56 -4.06
C TRP A 100 -7.14 6.18 -4.80
N CYS A 101 -6.88 7.27 -5.51
CA CYS A 101 -7.89 7.97 -6.30
C CYS A 101 -7.98 7.48 -7.77
N ASP A 102 -7.01 6.69 -8.25
CA ASP A 102 -7.00 6.09 -9.58
C ASP A 102 -7.36 4.59 -9.50
N ASP A 103 -8.50 4.21 -10.03
CA ASP A 103 -8.99 2.82 -10.03
C ASP A 103 -8.18 1.86 -10.94
N LYS A 104 -7.22 2.39 -11.71
CA LYS A 104 -6.28 1.63 -12.55
C LYS A 104 -4.83 1.71 -12.09
N LYS A 105 -4.58 2.18 -10.86
CA LYS A 105 -3.23 2.32 -10.33
C LYS A 105 -2.44 1.02 -10.39
N LEU A 106 -2.99 -0.08 -9.90
CA LEU A 106 -2.32 -1.39 -9.92
C LEU A 106 -1.99 -1.82 -11.35
N GLN A 107 -2.94 -1.72 -12.26
CA GLN A 107 -2.74 -2.07 -13.67
C GLN A 107 -1.56 -1.30 -14.26
N LYS A 108 -1.59 0.03 -14.13
CA LYS A 108 -0.58 0.92 -14.71
C LYS A 108 0.82 0.67 -14.15
N GLN A 109 0.95 0.51 -12.83
CA GLN A 109 2.25 0.32 -12.20
C GLN A 109 2.84 -1.06 -12.50
N ILE A 110 2.03 -2.11 -12.49
CA ILE A 110 2.50 -3.46 -12.81
C ILE A 110 2.91 -3.54 -14.29
N GLU A 111 2.10 -3.03 -15.21
CA GLU A 111 2.46 -2.96 -16.63
C GLU A 111 3.76 -2.21 -16.88
N PHE A 112 3.95 -1.09 -16.19
CA PHE A 112 5.16 -0.31 -16.33
C PHE A 112 6.40 -1.09 -15.87
N ILE A 113 6.37 -1.66 -14.66
CA ILE A 113 7.52 -2.35 -14.11
C ILE A 113 7.85 -3.65 -14.87
N GLU A 114 6.84 -4.34 -15.42
CA GLU A 114 7.03 -5.52 -16.26
C GLU A 114 7.69 -5.18 -17.60
N LYS A 115 7.37 -4.01 -18.18
CA LYS A 115 8.01 -3.51 -19.41
C LYS A 115 9.42 -2.94 -19.17
N HIS A 116 9.75 -2.64 -17.92
CA HIS A 116 11.01 -2.01 -17.53
C HIS A 116 11.73 -2.81 -16.43
N PRO A 117 12.22 -4.02 -16.72
CA PRO A 117 12.79 -4.93 -15.73
C PRO A 117 14.06 -4.40 -15.05
N GLN A 118 14.70 -3.39 -15.61
CA GLN A 118 15.87 -2.72 -15.02
C GLN A 118 15.55 -1.88 -13.78
N TYR A 119 14.28 -1.51 -13.56
CA TYR A 119 13.87 -0.76 -12.37
C TYR A 119 13.51 -1.68 -11.21
N ILE A 120 13.82 -1.26 -10.00
CA ILE A 120 13.45 -1.97 -8.76
C ILE A 120 12.07 -1.56 -8.26
N GLY A 121 11.52 -0.47 -8.76
CA GLY A 121 10.19 0.03 -8.39
C GLY A 121 9.73 1.18 -9.26
N VAL A 122 8.49 1.57 -9.05
CA VAL A 122 7.84 2.71 -9.69
C VAL A 122 6.97 3.43 -8.67
N SER A 123 6.95 4.75 -8.72
CA SER A 123 6.06 5.60 -7.92
C SER A 123 5.26 6.53 -8.82
N HIS A 124 4.22 7.11 -8.27
CA HIS A 124 3.43 8.16 -8.92
C HIS A 124 3.29 9.38 -8.00
N TRP A 125 2.75 10.43 -8.55
CA TRP A 125 2.41 11.63 -7.82
C TRP A 125 1.25 11.39 -6.86
N ILE A 126 1.21 12.18 -5.78
CA ILE A 126 0.16 12.11 -4.77
C ILE A 126 -0.56 13.44 -4.67
N ASN A 127 -1.80 13.44 -4.18
CA ASN A 127 -2.50 14.60 -3.70
C ASN A 127 -2.49 14.60 -2.18
N ILE A 128 -2.19 15.75 -1.55
CA ILE A 128 -2.33 15.92 -0.10
C ILE A 128 -3.67 16.60 0.13
N VAL A 129 -4.51 15.93 0.87
CA VAL A 129 -5.84 16.44 1.21
C VAL A 129 -5.96 16.67 2.71
N ASP A 130 -6.86 17.57 3.10
CA ASP A 130 -7.22 17.75 4.50
C ASP A 130 -8.15 16.62 5.00
N GLN A 131 -8.53 16.65 6.26
CA GLN A 131 -9.42 15.66 6.88
C GLN A 131 -10.83 15.59 6.24
N ASN A 132 -11.19 16.54 5.39
CA ASN A 132 -12.46 16.59 4.67
C ASN A 132 -12.31 16.19 3.19
N GLY A 133 -11.09 15.84 2.77
CA GLY A 133 -10.77 15.47 1.40
C GLY A 133 -10.53 16.65 0.45
N ASN A 134 -10.44 17.88 0.96
CA ASN A 134 -10.12 19.05 0.14
C ASN A 134 -8.61 19.14 -0.10
N ASP A 135 -8.21 19.61 -1.29
CA ASP A 135 -6.78 19.82 -1.58
C ASP A 135 -6.17 20.79 -0.56
N SER A 136 -5.07 20.37 0.05
CA SER A 136 -4.37 21.17 1.07
C SER A 136 -3.55 22.31 0.48
N ASN A 137 -3.47 22.46 -0.85
CA ASN A 137 -2.65 23.47 -1.57
C ASN A 137 -1.18 23.49 -1.13
N VAL A 138 -0.67 22.38 -0.62
CA VAL A 138 0.76 22.26 -0.26
C VAL A 138 1.58 22.27 -1.54
N ASP A 139 2.49 23.24 -1.66
CA ASP A 139 3.43 23.31 -2.78
C ASP A 139 4.33 22.07 -2.77
N ARG A 140 4.20 21.27 -3.81
CA ARG A 140 4.95 20.01 -3.95
C ARG A 140 6.06 20.21 -4.94
N LYS A 141 7.27 20.10 -4.47
CA LYS A 141 8.43 19.91 -5.35
C LYS A 141 8.44 18.46 -5.85
N GLU A 142 7.50 18.14 -6.71
CA GLU A 142 7.43 16.81 -7.30
C GLU A 142 8.55 16.63 -8.30
N ILE A 143 9.37 15.62 -8.07
CA ILE A 143 10.47 15.27 -8.95
C ILE A 143 10.02 14.10 -9.81
N THR A 144 9.95 14.32 -11.12
CA THR A 144 9.72 13.25 -12.11
C THR A 144 11.04 12.75 -12.68
N GLY A 145 11.08 11.49 -13.05
CA GLY A 145 12.20 10.89 -13.75
C GLY A 145 12.78 9.67 -13.07
N GLU A 146 13.98 9.31 -13.47
CA GLU A 146 14.69 8.17 -12.93
C GLU A 146 15.45 8.53 -11.65
N TYR A 147 15.29 7.67 -10.64
CA TYR A 147 16.04 7.75 -9.40
C TYR A 147 17.06 6.63 -9.34
N ARG A 148 18.26 6.96 -8.90
CA ARG A 148 19.37 6.03 -8.71
C ARG A 148 19.78 5.99 -7.24
N PHE A 149 20.53 4.98 -6.86
CA PHE A 149 21.05 4.84 -5.48
C PHE A 149 21.77 6.09 -4.95
N LYS A 150 22.47 6.84 -5.81
CA LYS A 150 23.10 8.11 -5.44
C LYS A 150 22.08 9.17 -4.98
N ASP A 151 20.89 9.17 -5.57
CA ASP A 151 19.84 10.13 -5.24
C ASP A 151 19.26 9.82 -3.86
N TYR A 152 19.09 8.52 -3.54
CA TYR A 152 18.73 8.04 -2.21
C TYR A 152 19.76 8.51 -1.14
N LYS A 153 21.06 8.35 -1.40
CA LYS A 153 22.12 8.82 -0.49
C LYS A 153 22.07 10.33 -0.24
N ASN A 154 21.56 11.09 -1.19
CA ASN A 154 21.37 12.54 -1.09
C ASN A 154 20.01 12.94 -0.49
N GLY A 155 19.28 12.02 0.13
CA GLY A 155 17.96 12.26 0.74
C GLY A 155 16.82 12.45 -0.25
N ARG A 156 17.03 12.13 -1.52
CA ARG A 156 15.99 12.19 -2.55
C ARG A 156 15.31 10.83 -2.65
N MET A 157 14.10 10.75 -2.13
CA MET A 157 13.26 9.55 -2.24
C MET A 157 12.17 9.78 -3.27
N PRO A 158 11.95 8.86 -4.23
CA PRO A 158 10.84 8.99 -5.15
C PRO A 158 9.52 8.73 -4.44
N GLY A 159 8.56 9.64 -4.58
CA GLY A 159 7.18 9.47 -4.16
C GLY A 159 6.97 9.21 -2.65
N HIS A 160 5.71 9.17 -2.27
CA HIS A 160 5.24 8.81 -0.93
C HIS A 160 5.21 7.27 -0.74
N THR A 161 5.18 6.79 0.50
CA THR A 161 5.10 5.35 0.83
C THR A 161 3.94 4.68 0.09
N SER A 162 2.75 5.25 0.18
CA SER A 162 1.52 4.71 -0.42
C SER A 162 1.47 4.80 -1.95
N SER A 163 2.46 5.44 -2.59
CA SER A 163 2.53 5.58 -4.05
C SER A 163 3.45 4.56 -4.74
N LYS A 164 4.29 3.84 -3.98
CA LYS A 164 5.38 3.00 -4.51
C LYS A 164 4.96 1.56 -4.72
N LEU A 165 5.22 1.02 -5.92
CA LEU A 165 5.27 -0.41 -6.17
C LEU A 165 6.74 -0.81 -6.28
N LEU A 166 7.15 -1.79 -5.51
CA LEU A 166 8.55 -2.23 -5.37
C LEU A 166 8.68 -3.72 -5.62
N LYS A 167 9.81 -4.16 -6.17
CA LYS A 167 10.19 -5.57 -6.25
C LYS A 167 10.59 -6.06 -4.86
N TYR A 168 10.04 -7.20 -4.44
CA TYR A 168 10.29 -7.75 -3.11
C TYR A 168 11.74 -8.23 -2.94
N GLU A 169 12.35 -8.79 -3.97
CA GLU A 169 13.71 -9.36 -3.96
C GLU A 169 14.85 -8.37 -3.60
N PHE A 170 14.59 -7.06 -3.64
CA PHE A 170 15.60 -6.04 -3.37
C PHE A 170 15.58 -5.49 -1.93
N PHE A 171 14.78 -6.08 -1.05
CA PHE A 171 14.67 -5.63 0.34
C PHE A 171 15.33 -6.57 1.37
N PHE A 172 15.88 -7.71 0.94
CA PHE A 172 16.62 -8.65 1.78
C PHE A 172 17.98 -8.97 1.17
#